data_477f7d4a49f7590b083dd492023e71cb
#
_entry.id   477f7d4a49f7590b083dd492023e71cb
#
_cell.length_a   1.000
_cell.length_b   1.000
_cell.length_c   1.000
_cell.angle_alpha   90.00
_cell.angle_beta   90.00
_cell.angle_gamma   90.00
#
_symmetry.space_group_name_H-M   'P 1'
#
loop_
_entity.id
_entity.type
_entity.pdbx_description
1 polymer ?
#
loop_
_entity_poly.entity_id
_entity_poly.type
_entity_poly.pdbx_seq_one_letter_code
_entity_poly.pdbx_strand_id
1 'polypeptide(L)'
;FKKSDKIKIFALNSKFHGLRFEEKLKKLTKLLKLKKKEGFLISNSENICWLSNLRARVPFNPIIKSKAIVKKNQLSIYLNKRYINKNLKLSKNIQLSDEDKIFSDIQKLNTVYLDRNSISINFINKIKRKKILIKPKEDPINFLKSIKNKIEIKNLRKAQIYDGIALIKLMFWLKNNTMSGKISEIDVQDKLENIKKLNKNYISPSFETISAFGSNGAIIHYNAKNVKKKTFLKKNNLYLLDSGSQYYLGTTDVTRTFVLGTVSNFHKNIYTYVLKGHIAVNNFNLTNKTRGQEVDKKARFFLKKYGKNYNHGTGHGIGYFLNVHENPPNISSNSKTKFFERQIMSNEPGYYKEKHFGVRLENMMMVKKEKNKKYFESLTLVPFDKNGLNTKLLSKNEIKWINNYHKKVFKNLNEFLSLKEKKYLKDLCSAI
;
A
#
# COMPACT_ATOMS: atom_id res chain seq x y z
N PHE A 1 -4.62 15.38 -23.72
CA PHE A 1 -3.34 14.78 -23.29
C PHE A 1 -2.21 15.73 -23.67
N LYS A 2 -1.64 16.49 -22.68
CA LYS A 2 -0.40 17.24 -22.89
C LYS A 2 0.69 16.27 -23.33
N LYS A 3 1.58 16.69 -24.26
CA LYS A 3 2.75 15.94 -24.74
C LYS A 3 3.40 15.24 -23.55
N SER A 4 3.41 13.91 -23.57
CA SER A 4 3.88 13.09 -22.45
C SER A 4 5.36 13.38 -22.21
N ASP A 5 5.68 13.92 -21.05
CA ASP A 5 7.05 13.94 -20.53
C ASP A 5 7.65 12.55 -20.71
N LYS A 6 8.88 12.50 -21.24
CA LYS A 6 9.59 11.23 -21.47
C LYS A 6 9.66 10.47 -20.16
N ILE A 7 8.91 9.36 -20.05
CA ILE A 7 8.95 8.48 -18.87
C ILE A 7 10.41 8.05 -18.66
N LYS A 8 11.00 8.46 -17.53
CA LYS A 8 12.37 8.10 -17.18
C LYS A 8 12.39 6.75 -16.47
N ILE A 9 12.93 5.73 -17.16
CA ILE A 9 13.18 4.40 -16.58
C ILE A 9 14.55 4.43 -15.90
N PHE A 10 14.65 3.79 -14.72
CA PHE A 10 15.89 3.65 -13.97
C PHE A 10 15.99 2.30 -13.26
N ALA A 11 17.21 1.83 -13.04
CA ALA A 11 17.48 0.66 -12.21
C ALA A 11 17.53 1.09 -10.74
N LEU A 12 16.80 0.37 -9.88
CA LEU A 12 16.80 0.60 -8.45
C LEU A 12 18.14 0.13 -7.86
N ASN A 13 18.78 0.96 -7.05
CA ASN A 13 20.06 0.63 -6.42
C ASN A 13 19.91 -0.53 -5.42
N SER A 14 20.95 -1.38 -5.30
CA SER A 14 20.96 -2.56 -4.43
C SER A 14 20.66 -2.26 -2.96
N LYS A 15 21.06 -1.10 -2.45
CA LYS A 15 20.73 -0.64 -1.09
C LYS A 15 19.24 -0.52 -0.82
N PHE A 16 18.42 -0.43 -1.90
CA PHE A 16 16.98 -0.35 -1.79
C PHE A 16 16.29 -1.71 -2.00
N HIS A 17 16.67 -2.48 -3.03
CA HIS A 17 15.95 -3.73 -3.35
C HIS A 17 16.46 -5.00 -2.64
N GLY A 18 17.72 -5.02 -2.20
CA GLY A 18 18.32 -6.11 -1.42
C GLY A 18 18.52 -7.47 -2.11
N LEU A 19 17.86 -7.74 -3.24
CA LEU A 19 18.04 -8.96 -4.04
C LEU A 19 18.31 -8.58 -5.48
N ARG A 20 19.43 -9.09 -6.05
CA ARG A 20 19.79 -8.87 -7.44
C ARG A 20 18.83 -9.60 -8.38
N PHE A 21 18.78 -9.14 -9.62
CA PHE A 21 17.97 -9.77 -10.66
C PHE A 21 18.26 -11.27 -10.81
N GLU A 22 19.52 -11.65 -10.82
CA GLU A 22 19.95 -13.05 -10.97
C GLU A 22 19.42 -13.96 -9.86
N GLU A 23 19.40 -13.46 -8.64
CA GLU A 23 18.87 -14.19 -7.47
C GLU A 23 17.34 -14.38 -7.59
N LYS A 24 16.64 -13.35 -8.05
CA LYS A 24 15.19 -13.42 -8.30
C LYS A 24 14.88 -14.36 -9.47
N LEU A 25 15.62 -14.25 -10.56
CA LEU A 25 15.46 -15.12 -11.73
C LEU A 25 15.71 -16.58 -11.37
N LYS A 26 16.76 -16.89 -10.60
CA LYS A 26 17.07 -18.24 -10.12
C LYS A 26 15.91 -18.83 -9.30
N LYS A 27 15.30 -18.04 -8.39
CA LYS A 27 14.12 -18.46 -7.62
C LYS A 27 12.92 -18.73 -8.53
N LEU A 28 12.67 -17.85 -9.48
CA LEU A 28 11.56 -17.96 -10.42
C LEU A 28 11.71 -19.18 -11.32
N THR A 29 12.88 -19.36 -11.94
CA THR A 29 13.12 -20.48 -12.87
C THR A 29 13.08 -21.84 -12.19
N LYS A 30 13.48 -21.91 -10.90
CA LYS A 30 13.30 -23.14 -10.08
C LYS A 30 11.83 -23.53 -9.94
N LEU A 31 10.92 -22.53 -9.81
CA LEU A 31 9.46 -22.76 -9.72
C LEU A 31 8.84 -23.07 -11.09
N LEU A 32 9.32 -22.41 -12.13
CA LEU A 32 8.78 -22.56 -13.48
C LEU A 32 9.17 -23.89 -14.13
N LYS A 33 10.39 -24.38 -13.90
CA LYS A 33 10.96 -25.63 -14.47
C LYS A 33 10.88 -25.68 -16.00
N LEU A 34 11.18 -24.54 -16.66
CA LEU A 34 11.11 -24.43 -18.13
C LEU A 34 12.17 -25.28 -18.83
N LYS A 35 11.74 -25.97 -19.91
CA LYS A 35 12.61 -26.75 -20.82
C LYS A 35 13.16 -25.83 -21.94
N LYS A 36 14.03 -26.35 -22.78
CA LYS A 36 14.51 -25.70 -24.00
C LYS A 36 13.30 -25.39 -24.91
N LYS A 37 13.25 -24.18 -25.49
CA LYS A 37 12.12 -23.67 -26.30
C LYS A 37 10.78 -23.55 -25.54
N GLU A 38 10.79 -23.49 -24.21
CA GLU A 38 9.64 -23.09 -23.41
C GLU A 38 9.87 -21.69 -22.83
N GLY A 39 8.79 -20.91 -22.68
CA GLY A 39 8.83 -19.58 -22.09
C GLY A 39 7.65 -19.30 -21.16
N PHE A 40 7.87 -18.48 -20.15
CA PHE A 40 6.80 -17.95 -19.30
C PHE A 40 6.56 -16.48 -19.66
N LEU A 41 5.34 -16.18 -20.11
CA LEU A 41 4.92 -14.84 -20.46
C LEU A 41 4.38 -14.13 -19.21
N ILE A 42 5.05 -13.06 -18.82
CA ILE A 42 4.60 -12.14 -17.76
C ILE A 42 3.88 -10.97 -18.43
N SER A 43 2.61 -10.79 -18.10
CA SER A 43 1.79 -9.67 -18.56
C SER A 43 1.56 -8.59 -17.50
N ASN A 44 1.76 -8.92 -16.23
CA ASN A 44 1.71 -7.96 -15.15
C ASN A 44 3.00 -7.12 -15.12
N SER A 45 2.87 -5.84 -15.47
CA SER A 45 4.00 -4.89 -15.52
C SER A 45 4.68 -4.70 -14.15
N GLU A 46 3.94 -4.81 -13.06
CA GLU A 46 4.50 -4.73 -11.71
C GLU A 46 5.44 -5.91 -11.40
N ASN A 47 5.06 -7.12 -11.83
CA ASN A 47 5.87 -8.31 -11.67
C ASN A 47 7.18 -8.21 -12.47
N ILE A 48 7.12 -7.60 -13.67
CA ILE A 48 8.29 -7.31 -14.48
C ILE A 48 9.23 -6.33 -13.77
N CYS A 49 8.67 -5.25 -13.23
CA CYS A 49 9.42 -4.24 -12.48
C CYS A 49 10.06 -4.83 -11.20
N TRP A 50 9.33 -5.69 -10.49
CA TRP A 50 9.89 -6.38 -9.33
C TRP A 50 11.04 -7.31 -9.72
N LEU A 51 10.84 -8.14 -10.74
CA LEU A 51 11.85 -9.12 -11.19
C LEU A 51 13.12 -8.43 -11.67
N SER A 52 12.98 -7.43 -12.54
CA SER A 52 14.11 -6.73 -13.17
C SER A 52 14.79 -5.68 -12.28
N ASN A 53 14.20 -5.30 -11.14
CA ASN A 53 14.57 -4.14 -10.34
C ASN A 53 14.48 -2.79 -11.08
N LEU A 54 13.72 -2.72 -12.17
CA LEU A 54 13.48 -1.49 -12.91
C LEU A 54 12.27 -0.74 -12.36
N ARG A 55 12.32 0.58 -12.42
CA ARG A 55 11.22 1.47 -12.06
C ARG A 55 11.07 2.59 -13.08
N ALA A 56 9.92 3.21 -13.11
CA ALA A 56 9.67 4.41 -13.91
C ALA A 56 9.31 5.60 -13.01
N ARG A 57 9.69 6.81 -13.41
CA ARG A 57 9.19 8.03 -12.75
C ARG A 57 7.80 8.35 -13.28
N VAL A 58 6.81 7.68 -12.72
CA VAL A 58 5.38 7.88 -13.00
C VAL A 58 4.69 8.12 -11.66
N PRO A 59 3.76 9.07 -11.55
CA PRO A 59 2.99 9.31 -10.33
C PRO A 59 2.28 8.03 -9.85
N PHE A 60 2.13 7.91 -8.53
CA PHE A 60 1.44 6.85 -7.82
C PHE A 60 2.08 5.47 -7.96
N ASN A 61 2.25 4.98 -9.17
CA ASN A 61 2.68 3.60 -9.42
C ASN A 61 3.94 3.58 -10.30
N PRO A 62 5.14 3.40 -9.74
CA PRO A 62 6.43 3.55 -10.45
C PRO A 62 6.74 2.36 -11.35
N ILE A 63 5.79 1.92 -12.15
CA ILE A 63 5.90 0.76 -13.05
C ILE A 63 6.10 1.18 -14.51
N ILE A 64 6.72 0.27 -15.26
CA ILE A 64 6.93 0.39 -16.71
C ILE A 64 5.86 -0.45 -17.40
N LYS A 65 4.98 0.18 -18.15
CA LYS A 65 4.00 -0.55 -18.97
C LYS A 65 4.73 -1.43 -19.99
N SER A 66 4.71 -2.74 -19.78
CA SER A 66 5.50 -3.71 -20.53
C SER A 66 4.91 -5.12 -20.43
N LYS A 67 5.41 -6.01 -21.28
CA LYS A 67 5.28 -7.47 -21.15
C LYS A 67 6.67 -8.08 -21.15
N ALA A 68 6.80 -9.31 -20.67
CA ALA A 68 8.10 -9.96 -20.70
C ALA A 68 7.99 -11.48 -20.92
N ILE A 69 9.03 -12.05 -21.47
CA ILE A 69 9.20 -13.51 -21.61
C ILE A 69 10.41 -13.91 -20.79
N VAL A 70 10.17 -14.81 -19.82
CA VAL A 70 11.22 -15.50 -19.08
C VAL A 70 11.53 -16.81 -19.81
N LYS A 71 12.80 -16.99 -20.13
CA LYS A 71 13.40 -18.26 -20.56
C LYS A 71 14.30 -18.78 -19.43
N LYS A 72 14.96 -19.91 -19.61
CA LYS A 72 15.77 -20.57 -18.55
C LYS A 72 16.70 -19.61 -17.79
N ASN A 73 17.43 -18.72 -18.47
CA ASN A 73 18.41 -17.83 -17.87
C ASN A 73 18.31 -16.38 -18.38
N GLN A 74 17.19 -15.99 -19.00
CA GLN A 74 17.04 -14.71 -19.66
C GLN A 74 15.66 -14.14 -19.45
N LEU A 75 15.59 -12.83 -19.33
CA LEU A 75 14.36 -12.02 -19.32
C LEU A 75 14.38 -11.07 -20.51
N SER A 76 13.44 -11.23 -21.43
CA SER A 76 13.19 -10.29 -22.52
C SER A 76 12.01 -9.41 -22.14
N ILE A 77 12.21 -8.10 -22.02
CA ILE A 77 11.17 -7.12 -21.67
C ILE A 77 10.80 -6.36 -22.92
N TYR A 78 9.49 -6.36 -23.22
CA TYR A 78 8.90 -5.69 -24.39
C TYR A 78 8.15 -4.44 -23.94
N LEU A 79 8.60 -3.29 -24.40
CA LEU A 79 8.05 -1.98 -24.06
C LEU A 79 8.14 -1.04 -25.26
N ASN A 80 7.39 0.05 -25.23
CA ASN A 80 7.43 1.02 -26.30
C ASN A 80 8.85 1.55 -26.52
N LYS A 81 9.38 1.50 -27.75
CA LYS A 81 10.76 1.85 -28.10
C LYS A 81 11.20 3.23 -27.61
N ARG A 82 10.29 4.20 -27.50
CA ARG A 82 10.57 5.56 -26.99
C ARG A 82 11.08 5.57 -25.55
N TYR A 83 10.83 4.53 -24.77
CA TYR A 83 11.26 4.39 -23.37
C TYR A 83 12.55 3.59 -23.22
N ILE A 84 13.07 3.00 -24.29
CA ILE A 84 14.31 2.25 -24.26
C ILE A 84 15.49 3.23 -24.19
N ASN A 85 16.14 3.26 -23.03
CA ASN A 85 17.34 4.09 -22.82
C ASN A 85 18.59 3.22 -22.94
N LYS A 86 19.44 3.51 -23.95
CA LYS A 86 20.70 2.77 -24.20
C LYS A 86 21.71 2.88 -23.04
N ASN A 87 21.61 3.95 -22.25
CA ASN A 87 22.53 4.18 -21.12
C ASN A 87 22.08 3.48 -19.83
N LEU A 88 20.99 2.72 -19.87
CA LEU A 88 20.50 1.98 -18.69
C LEU A 88 21.39 0.76 -18.43
N LYS A 89 22.15 0.79 -17.34
CA LYS A 89 22.95 -0.36 -16.91
C LYS A 89 22.05 -1.51 -16.47
N LEU A 90 22.02 -2.57 -17.26
CA LEU A 90 21.23 -3.78 -17.03
C LEU A 90 22.13 -4.99 -16.77
N SER A 91 21.57 -6.00 -16.12
CA SER A 91 22.17 -7.33 -16.14
C SER A 91 22.28 -7.85 -17.57
N LYS A 92 23.37 -8.58 -17.88
CA LYS A 92 23.56 -9.23 -19.20
C LYS A 92 22.43 -10.18 -19.58
N ASN A 93 21.68 -10.64 -18.62
CA ASN A 93 20.56 -11.56 -18.81
C ASN A 93 19.19 -10.84 -18.97
N ILE A 94 19.18 -9.50 -19.01
CA ILE A 94 18.00 -8.69 -19.33
C ILE A 94 18.16 -8.07 -20.71
N GLN A 95 17.20 -8.32 -21.59
CA GLN A 95 17.11 -7.71 -22.89
C GLN A 95 15.90 -6.80 -22.96
N LEU A 96 16.06 -5.54 -23.38
CA LEU A 96 14.96 -4.66 -23.73
C LEU A 96 14.69 -4.74 -25.23
N SER A 97 13.43 -4.87 -25.61
CA SER A 97 12.98 -4.96 -27.00
C SER A 97 11.76 -4.09 -27.23
N ASP A 98 11.53 -3.70 -28.47
CA ASP A 98 10.29 -3.06 -28.86
C ASP A 98 9.11 -4.00 -28.64
N GLU A 99 7.97 -3.44 -28.22
CA GLU A 99 6.74 -4.19 -27.93
C GLU A 99 6.23 -4.99 -29.17
N ASP A 100 6.51 -4.52 -30.39
CA ASP A 100 6.11 -5.19 -31.62
C ASP A 100 6.83 -6.54 -31.83
N LYS A 101 8.01 -6.71 -31.27
CA LYS A 101 8.81 -7.95 -31.40
C LYS A 101 8.30 -9.13 -30.58
N ILE A 102 7.35 -8.91 -29.65
CA ILE A 102 6.91 -9.96 -28.71
C ILE A 102 6.36 -11.19 -29.44
N PHE A 103 5.57 -11.01 -30.50
CA PHE A 103 4.95 -12.13 -31.22
C PHE A 103 5.97 -12.93 -32.05
N SER A 104 6.96 -12.26 -32.65
CA SER A 104 8.04 -12.95 -33.38
C SER A 104 8.92 -13.77 -32.43
N ASP A 105 9.15 -13.28 -31.21
CA ASP A 105 9.91 -14.02 -30.21
C ASP A 105 9.13 -15.16 -29.56
N ILE A 106 7.81 -15.02 -29.43
CA ILE A 106 6.91 -16.10 -29.02
C ILE A 106 6.91 -17.23 -30.07
N GLN A 107 6.94 -16.91 -31.38
CA GLN A 107 6.97 -17.92 -32.45
C GLN A 107 8.21 -18.83 -32.41
N LYS A 108 9.30 -18.39 -31.77
CA LYS A 108 10.51 -19.21 -31.60
C LYS A 108 10.39 -20.25 -30.46
N LEU A 109 9.24 -20.25 -29.76
CA LEU A 109 8.95 -21.17 -28.66
C LEU A 109 7.98 -22.27 -29.10
N ASN A 110 8.12 -23.46 -28.51
CA ASN A 110 7.16 -24.55 -28.70
C ASN A 110 5.99 -24.43 -27.71
N THR A 111 6.27 -23.94 -26.49
CA THR A 111 5.27 -23.79 -25.42
C THR A 111 5.42 -22.46 -24.72
N VAL A 112 4.29 -21.80 -24.48
CA VAL A 112 4.20 -20.57 -23.66
C VAL A 112 3.31 -20.83 -22.46
N TYR A 113 3.89 -20.73 -21.28
CA TYR A 113 3.14 -20.68 -20.04
C TYR A 113 2.70 -19.24 -19.77
N LEU A 114 1.48 -19.03 -19.26
CA LEU A 114 0.96 -17.72 -18.92
C LEU A 114 -0.13 -17.80 -17.84
N ASP A 115 -0.26 -16.73 -17.07
CA ASP A 115 -1.35 -16.55 -16.11
C ASP A 115 -2.55 -15.92 -16.82
N ARG A 116 -3.65 -16.69 -16.94
CA ARG A 116 -4.88 -16.25 -17.60
C ARG A 116 -5.56 -15.06 -16.90
N ASN A 117 -5.34 -14.90 -15.60
CA ASN A 117 -5.92 -13.81 -14.81
C ASN A 117 -5.26 -12.45 -15.07
N SER A 118 -4.10 -12.43 -15.71
CA SER A 118 -3.31 -11.21 -15.93
C SER A 118 -3.22 -10.78 -17.40
N ILE A 119 -3.78 -11.54 -18.33
CA ILE A 119 -3.62 -11.31 -19.77
C ILE A 119 -4.98 -11.20 -20.49
N SER A 120 -5.07 -10.31 -21.49
CA SER A 120 -6.30 -10.16 -22.26
C SER A 120 -6.54 -11.34 -23.22
N ILE A 121 -7.81 -11.67 -23.41
CA ILE A 121 -8.23 -12.73 -24.35
C ILE A 121 -7.75 -12.45 -25.79
N ASN A 122 -7.76 -11.19 -26.21
CA ASN A 122 -7.26 -10.77 -27.52
C ASN A 122 -5.78 -11.12 -27.71
N PHE A 123 -4.96 -10.95 -26.68
CA PHE A 123 -3.55 -11.31 -26.73
C PHE A 123 -3.37 -12.83 -26.83
N ILE A 124 -4.13 -13.59 -26.05
CA ILE A 124 -4.15 -15.07 -26.12
C ILE A 124 -4.54 -15.54 -27.52
N ASN A 125 -5.57 -14.95 -28.13
CA ASN A 125 -6.03 -15.31 -29.47
C ASN A 125 -4.96 -15.01 -30.54
N LYS A 126 -4.20 -13.91 -30.42
CA LYS A 126 -3.07 -13.62 -31.29
C LYS A 126 -1.96 -14.69 -31.19
N ILE A 127 -1.69 -15.22 -30.00
CA ILE A 127 -0.72 -16.32 -29.80
C ILE A 127 -1.25 -17.62 -30.43
N LYS A 128 -2.52 -17.98 -30.21
CA LYS A 128 -3.14 -19.18 -30.77
C LYS A 128 -3.03 -19.27 -32.28
N ARG A 129 -3.21 -18.14 -33.00
CA ARG A 129 -3.05 -18.07 -34.47
C ARG A 129 -1.64 -18.44 -34.94
N LYS A 130 -0.66 -18.51 -34.05
CA LYS A 130 0.74 -18.86 -34.34
C LYS A 130 1.05 -20.35 -34.11
N LYS A 131 0.05 -21.20 -33.86
CA LYS A 131 0.17 -22.65 -33.61
C LYS A 131 1.10 -23.04 -32.46
N ILE A 132 1.20 -22.19 -31.43
CA ILE A 132 2.04 -22.38 -30.25
C ILE A 132 1.19 -22.99 -29.13
N LEU A 133 1.73 -23.98 -28.42
CA LEU A 133 1.07 -24.60 -27.29
C LEU A 133 1.02 -23.63 -26.10
N ILE A 134 -0.20 -23.26 -25.67
CA ILE A 134 -0.41 -22.41 -24.51
C ILE A 134 -0.80 -23.24 -23.31
N LYS A 135 -0.04 -23.13 -22.20
CA LYS A 135 -0.33 -23.79 -20.94
C LYS A 135 -0.64 -22.75 -19.85
N PRO A 136 -1.80 -22.83 -19.17
CA PRO A 136 -2.09 -21.96 -18.04
C PRO A 136 -1.18 -22.28 -16.86
N LYS A 137 -0.66 -21.24 -16.22
CA LYS A 137 0.14 -21.34 -15.00
C LYS A 137 0.07 -20.03 -14.25
N GLU A 138 -0.31 -20.04 -12.97
CA GLU A 138 -0.27 -18.86 -12.11
C GLU A 138 1.12 -18.23 -12.10
N ASP A 139 1.18 -16.88 -12.05
CA ASP A 139 2.46 -16.18 -12.00
C ASP A 139 3.07 -16.32 -10.60
N PRO A 140 4.18 -17.08 -10.45
CA PRO A 140 4.82 -17.26 -9.15
C PRO A 140 5.38 -15.97 -8.55
N ILE A 141 5.57 -14.94 -9.37
CA ILE A 141 6.12 -13.66 -8.91
C ILE A 141 5.16 -12.99 -7.92
N ASN A 142 3.84 -13.16 -8.07
CA ASN A 142 2.86 -12.63 -7.13
C ASN A 142 3.18 -13.05 -5.69
N PHE A 143 3.49 -14.33 -5.48
CA PHE A 143 3.90 -14.81 -4.17
C PHE A 143 5.31 -14.37 -3.79
N LEU A 144 6.28 -14.46 -4.71
CA LEU A 144 7.68 -14.16 -4.43
C LEU A 144 7.86 -12.69 -3.99
N LYS A 145 7.17 -11.74 -4.64
CA LYS A 145 7.25 -10.30 -4.30
C LYS A 145 6.53 -9.96 -3.00
N SER A 146 5.50 -10.73 -2.63
CA SER A 146 4.76 -10.49 -1.39
C SER A 146 5.64 -10.71 -0.13
N ILE A 147 6.65 -11.60 -0.21
CA ILE A 147 7.58 -11.88 0.88
C ILE A 147 8.74 -10.89 0.84
N LYS A 148 8.70 -9.86 1.67
CA LYS A 148 9.73 -8.81 1.69
C LYS A 148 11.04 -9.35 2.27
N ASN A 149 12.18 -9.01 1.65
CA ASN A 149 13.49 -9.37 2.16
C ASN A 149 13.92 -8.45 3.32
N LYS A 150 15.03 -8.77 3.97
CA LYS A 150 15.53 -8.04 5.14
C LYS A 150 15.83 -6.56 4.85
N ILE A 151 16.35 -6.24 3.66
CA ILE A 151 16.65 -4.85 3.24
C ILE A 151 15.35 -4.08 2.98
N GLU A 152 14.39 -4.68 2.27
CA GLU A 152 13.08 -4.08 2.03
C GLU A 152 12.36 -3.77 3.36
N ILE A 153 12.38 -4.69 4.33
CA ILE A 153 11.78 -4.46 5.65
C ILE A 153 12.48 -3.32 6.41
N LYS A 154 13.82 -3.32 6.43
CA LYS A 154 14.60 -2.25 7.06
C LYS A 154 14.27 -0.88 6.47
N ASN A 155 14.15 -0.82 5.15
CA ASN A 155 13.84 0.41 4.43
C ASN A 155 12.38 0.85 4.66
N LEU A 156 11.42 -0.08 4.62
CA LEU A 156 10.00 0.23 4.91
C LEU A 156 9.81 0.80 6.33
N ARG A 157 10.55 0.29 7.33
CA ARG A 157 10.51 0.88 8.68
C ARG A 157 10.97 2.34 8.69
N LYS A 158 12.00 2.69 7.89
CA LYS A 158 12.43 4.09 7.71
C LYS A 158 11.37 4.92 6.98
N ALA A 159 10.72 4.36 5.95
CA ALA A 159 9.64 5.02 5.25
C ALA A 159 8.48 5.37 6.19
N GLN A 160 8.14 4.47 7.13
CA GLN A 160 7.11 4.75 8.16
C GLN A 160 7.49 5.90 9.11
N ILE A 161 8.77 6.04 9.44
CA ILE A 161 9.24 7.19 10.23
C ILE A 161 9.04 8.48 9.43
N TYR A 162 9.42 8.50 8.16
CA TYR A 162 9.29 9.70 7.31
C TYR A 162 7.81 10.11 7.12
N ASP A 163 6.95 9.15 6.88
CA ASP A 163 5.51 9.40 6.73
C ASP A 163 4.90 9.85 8.08
N GLY A 164 5.29 9.20 9.18
CA GLY A 164 4.86 9.60 10.52
C GLY A 164 5.25 11.04 10.85
N ILE A 165 6.48 11.45 10.58
CA ILE A 165 6.95 12.84 10.77
C ILE A 165 6.10 13.80 9.93
N ALA A 166 5.85 13.49 8.65
CA ALA A 166 5.06 14.35 7.77
C ALA A 166 3.64 14.53 8.28
N LEU A 167 3.01 13.45 8.74
CA LEU A 167 1.65 13.51 9.28
C LEU A 167 1.58 14.23 10.62
N ILE A 168 2.56 14.07 11.53
CA ILE A 168 2.59 14.86 12.78
C ILE A 168 2.73 16.35 12.50
N LYS A 169 3.60 16.74 11.55
CA LYS A 169 3.74 18.14 11.13
C LYS A 169 2.44 18.69 10.54
N LEU A 170 1.75 17.90 9.72
CA LEU A 170 0.43 18.26 9.19
C LEU A 170 -0.61 18.41 10.32
N MET A 171 -0.69 17.44 11.24
CA MET A 171 -1.62 17.48 12.37
C MET A 171 -1.39 18.71 13.26
N PHE A 172 -0.12 19.05 13.52
CA PHE A 172 0.25 20.25 14.25
C PHE A 172 -0.17 21.53 13.52
N TRP A 173 0.02 21.57 12.20
CA TRP A 173 -0.44 22.68 11.37
C TRP A 173 -1.96 22.79 11.36
N LEU A 174 -2.70 21.69 11.23
CA LEU A 174 -4.16 21.65 11.29
C LEU A 174 -4.67 22.20 12.63
N LYS A 175 -4.12 21.73 13.76
CA LYS A 175 -4.50 22.24 15.10
C LYS A 175 -4.45 23.76 15.18
N ASN A 176 -3.45 24.37 14.57
CA ASN A 176 -3.23 25.82 14.68
C ASN A 176 -4.01 26.65 13.65
N ASN A 177 -4.56 26.02 12.60
CA ASN A 177 -5.11 26.76 11.45
C ASN A 177 -6.59 26.45 11.14
N THR A 178 -7.12 25.29 11.54
CA THR A 178 -8.51 24.89 11.22
C THR A 178 -9.56 25.79 11.83
N MET A 179 -9.21 26.55 12.87
CA MET A 179 -10.13 27.47 13.55
C MET A 179 -10.56 28.65 12.69
N SER A 180 -9.83 28.97 11.63
CA SER A 180 -10.13 30.09 10.73
C SER A 180 -11.30 29.82 9.77
N GLY A 181 -11.67 28.55 9.55
CA GLY A 181 -12.66 28.14 8.55
C GLY A 181 -12.25 28.43 7.09
N LYS A 182 -10.99 28.82 6.85
CA LYS A 182 -10.47 29.20 5.54
C LYS A 182 -9.69 28.11 4.84
N ILE A 183 -9.45 26.97 5.51
CA ILE A 183 -8.69 25.85 4.98
C ILE A 183 -9.62 24.86 4.32
N SER A 184 -9.40 24.56 3.05
CA SER A 184 -10.13 23.54 2.30
C SER A 184 -9.43 22.16 2.36
N GLU A 185 -10.15 21.12 1.96
CA GLU A 185 -9.62 19.76 1.79
C GLU A 185 -8.42 19.73 0.84
N ILE A 186 -8.43 20.55 -0.22
CA ILE A 186 -7.32 20.66 -1.19
C ILE A 186 -6.10 21.29 -0.52
N ASP A 187 -6.29 22.36 0.29
CA ASP A 187 -5.18 23.02 0.97
C ASP A 187 -4.45 22.05 1.94
N VAL A 188 -5.19 21.11 2.54
CA VAL A 188 -4.59 20.06 3.38
C VAL A 188 -3.79 19.06 2.55
N GLN A 189 -4.31 18.62 1.38
CA GLN A 189 -3.56 17.76 0.47
C GLN A 189 -2.26 18.42 0.03
N ASP A 190 -2.33 19.66 -0.41
CA ASP A 190 -1.16 20.41 -0.92
C ASP A 190 -0.15 20.66 0.20
N LYS A 191 -0.62 20.97 1.42
CA LYS A 191 0.25 21.12 2.60
C LYS A 191 0.99 19.81 2.91
N LEU A 192 0.28 18.69 2.92
CA LEU A 192 0.91 17.38 3.16
C LEU A 192 1.95 17.05 2.09
N GLU A 193 1.61 17.25 0.83
CA GLU A 193 2.51 17.01 -0.29
C GLU A 193 3.79 17.88 -0.16
N ASN A 194 3.65 19.16 0.18
CA ASN A 194 4.79 20.04 0.39
C ASN A 194 5.67 19.60 1.57
N ILE A 195 5.07 19.11 2.67
CA ILE A 195 5.83 18.57 3.79
C ILE A 195 6.59 17.31 3.36
N LYS A 196 5.96 16.39 2.64
CA LYS A 196 6.58 15.14 2.15
C LYS A 196 7.74 15.41 1.19
N LYS A 197 7.63 16.41 0.32
CA LYS A 197 8.68 16.83 -0.64
C LYS A 197 9.98 17.31 0.01
N LEU A 198 9.96 17.71 1.26
CA LEU A 198 11.18 18.06 1.99
C LEU A 198 12.09 16.85 2.23
N ASN A 199 11.58 15.63 2.10
CA ASN A 199 12.36 14.42 2.23
C ASN A 199 12.95 13.98 0.88
N LYS A 200 14.28 13.94 0.77
CA LYS A 200 15.01 13.55 -0.46
C LYS A 200 14.70 12.14 -0.97
N ASN A 201 14.14 11.26 -0.15
CA ASN A 201 13.74 9.91 -0.56
C ASN A 201 12.28 9.88 -1.07
N TYR A 202 11.52 10.94 -0.92
CA TYR A 202 10.14 11.04 -1.41
C TYR A 202 10.14 11.17 -2.94
N ILE A 203 9.23 10.47 -3.61
CA ILE A 203 9.08 10.45 -5.07
C ILE A 203 7.74 11.04 -5.50
N SER A 204 6.67 10.52 -4.93
CA SER A 204 5.28 10.91 -5.24
C SER A 204 4.34 10.34 -4.17
N PRO A 205 3.06 10.72 -4.15
CA PRO A 205 2.03 9.95 -3.46
C PRO A 205 1.98 8.51 -4.01
N SER A 206 1.55 7.54 -3.21
CA SER A 206 1.32 6.15 -3.65
C SER A 206 -0.07 5.96 -4.28
N PHE A 207 -0.96 6.90 -4.03
CA PHE A 207 -2.30 7.06 -4.63
C PHE A 207 -2.77 8.50 -4.43
N GLU A 208 -3.88 8.89 -5.08
CA GLU A 208 -4.45 10.22 -4.88
C GLU A 208 -4.92 10.37 -3.42
N THR A 209 -4.35 11.33 -2.70
CA THR A 209 -4.66 11.55 -1.28
C THR A 209 -6.14 11.85 -1.08
N ILE A 210 -6.79 11.13 -0.19
CA ILE A 210 -8.18 11.36 0.21
C ILE A 210 -8.17 12.33 1.40
N SER A 211 -8.67 13.53 1.19
CA SER A 211 -8.84 14.58 2.20
C SER A 211 -10.31 14.91 2.24
N ALA A 212 -11.03 14.42 3.25
CA ALA A 212 -12.49 14.36 3.24
C ALA A 212 -13.08 14.84 4.57
N PHE A 213 -13.78 15.98 4.54
CA PHE A 213 -14.41 16.60 5.70
C PHE A 213 -15.90 16.26 5.76
N GLY A 214 -16.39 15.88 6.93
CA GLY A 214 -17.80 15.63 7.18
C GLY A 214 -18.39 14.57 6.25
N SER A 215 -19.41 14.92 5.48
CA SER A 215 -20.11 14.01 4.57
C SER A 215 -19.24 13.46 3.44
N ASN A 216 -18.20 14.19 3.01
CA ASN A 216 -17.27 13.70 2.00
C ASN A 216 -16.48 12.48 2.48
N GLY A 217 -16.26 12.35 3.80
CA GLY A 217 -15.65 11.17 4.42
C GLY A 217 -16.46 9.88 4.24
N ALA A 218 -17.72 9.97 3.88
CA ALA A 218 -18.57 8.80 3.56
C ALA A 218 -18.28 8.21 2.17
N ILE A 219 -17.57 8.92 1.31
CA ILE A 219 -17.19 8.46 -0.03
C ILE A 219 -15.82 7.80 0.07
N ILE A 220 -15.76 6.47 -0.09
CA ILE A 220 -14.57 5.64 0.17
C ILE A 220 -13.34 6.12 -0.63
N HIS A 221 -13.52 6.45 -1.91
CA HIS A 221 -12.47 6.96 -2.80
C HIS A 221 -12.76 8.42 -3.18
N TYR A 222 -12.99 9.27 -2.17
CA TYR A 222 -13.23 10.69 -2.38
C TYR A 222 -12.00 11.39 -2.99
N ASN A 223 -12.24 12.28 -3.95
CA ASN A 223 -11.20 13.12 -4.51
C ASN A 223 -11.62 14.59 -4.47
N ALA A 224 -11.00 15.36 -3.59
CA ALA A 224 -11.30 16.77 -3.39
C ALA A 224 -11.01 17.64 -4.63
N LYS A 225 -10.13 17.20 -5.55
CA LYS A 225 -9.80 17.92 -6.78
C LYS A 225 -10.85 17.73 -7.89
N ASN A 226 -11.68 16.70 -7.78
CA ASN A 226 -12.69 16.36 -8.80
C ASN A 226 -14.08 16.95 -8.49
N VAL A 227 -14.23 17.70 -7.40
CA VAL A 227 -15.52 18.33 -7.03
C VAL A 227 -15.60 19.77 -7.54
N LYS A 228 -16.81 20.18 -7.95
CA LYS A 228 -17.04 21.54 -8.48
C LYS A 228 -16.86 22.64 -7.42
N LYS A 229 -17.20 22.35 -6.15
CA LYS A 229 -17.15 23.32 -5.06
C LYS A 229 -16.18 22.85 -3.97
N LYS A 230 -15.23 23.73 -3.60
CA LYS A 230 -14.31 23.45 -2.50
C LYS A 230 -15.06 23.28 -1.17
N THR A 231 -14.69 22.27 -0.41
CA THR A 231 -15.18 22.06 0.96
C THR A 231 -14.14 22.58 1.95
N PHE A 232 -14.58 23.44 2.86
CA PHE A 232 -13.74 24.02 3.91
C PHE A 232 -13.92 23.26 5.22
N LEU A 233 -12.81 23.04 5.92
CA LEU A 233 -12.82 22.42 7.23
C LEU A 233 -13.45 23.35 8.26
N LYS A 234 -14.35 22.80 9.08
CA LYS A 234 -15.06 23.52 10.15
C LYS A 234 -14.92 22.77 11.48
N LYS A 235 -15.21 23.44 12.58
CA LYS A 235 -15.31 22.78 13.90
C LYS A 235 -16.48 21.80 13.96
N ASN A 236 -16.42 20.90 14.96
CA ASN A 236 -17.47 20.01 15.38
C ASN A 236 -17.86 18.95 14.34
N ASN A 237 -16.84 18.41 13.64
CA ASN A 237 -17.06 17.32 12.69
C ASN A 237 -15.81 16.42 12.59
N LEU A 238 -15.95 15.32 11.87
CA LEU A 238 -14.87 14.41 11.54
C LEU A 238 -14.18 14.84 10.24
N TYR A 239 -12.87 14.65 10.21
CA TYR A 239 -12.04 14.81 9.03
C TYR A 239 -11.24 13.55 8.78
N LEU A 240 -11.47 12.90 7.65
CA LEU A 240 -10.79 11.69 7.21
C LEU A 240 -9.65 12.08 6.26
N LEU A 241 -8.44 11.67 6.59
CA LEU A 241 -7.26 11.80 5.74
C LEU A 241 -6.67 10.42 5.48
N ASP A 242 -6.64 10.04 4.21
CA ASP A 242 -6.02 8.82 3.74
C ASP A 242 -4.91 9.16 2.75
N SER A 243 -3.69 8.76 3.06
CA SER A 243 -2.51 9.14 2.29
C SER A 243 -1.42 8.09 2.33
N GLY A 244 -0.73 8.00 1.23
CA GLY A 244 0.44 7.16 1.13
C GLY A 244 1.55 7.83 0.33
N SER A 245 2.71 7.21 0.31
CA SER A 245 3.92 7.75 -0.32
C SER A 245 4.69 6.68 -1.05
N GLN A 246 5.24 7.03 -2.20
CA GLN A 246 6.30 6.29 -2.85
C GLN A 246 7.64 6.89 -2.40
N TYR A 247 8.39 6.14 -1.63
CA TYR A 247 9.78 6.44 -1.32
C TYR A 247 10.70 5.45 -2.06
N TYR A 248 11.96 5.83 -2.31
CA TYR A 248 12.97 4.81 -2.70
C TYR A 248 13.07 3.68 -1.68
N LEU A 249 12.58 3.90 -0.47
CA LEU A 249 12.56 2.99 0.67
C LEU A 249 11.30 2.11 0.74
N GLY A 250 10.40 2.22 -0.22
CA GLY A 250 9.16 1.45 -0.30
C GLY A 250 7.91 2.32 -0.37
N THR A 251 6.76 1.66 -0.34
CA THR A 251 5.42 2.28 -0.44
C THR A 251 4.79 2.36 0.95
N THR A 252 4.14 3.48 1.27
CA THR A 252 3.37 3.64 2.51
C THR A 252 1.90 3.83 2.22
N ASP A 253 1.09 3.55 3.26
CA ASP A 253 -0.36 3.64 3.27
C ASP A 253 -0.86 3.89 4.69
N VAL A 254 -1.68 4.91 4.91
CA VAL A 254 -2.20 5.24 6.23
C VAL A 254 -3.44 6.11 6.18
N THR A 255 -4.47 5.70 6.90
CA THR A 255 -5.66 6.52 7.13
C THR A 255 -5.79 6.91 8.59
N ARG A 256 -6.13 8.17 8.83
CA ARG A 256 -6.59 8.68 10.13
C ARG A 256 -7.86 9.49 9.96
N THR A 257 -8.77 9.32 10.92
CA THR A 257 -9.92 10.20 11.09
C THR A 257 -9.67 11.07 12.31
N PHE A 258 -9.76 12.37 12.14
CA PHE A 258 -9.53 13.38 13.17
C PHE A 258 -10.84 14.01 13.62
N VAL A 259 -10.91 14.38 14.89
CA VAL A 259 -11.99 15.19 15.45
C VAL A 259 -11.57 16.65 15.42
N LEU A 260 -12.28 17.45 14.66
CA LEU A 260 -12.09 18.91 14.65
C LEU A 260 -13.10 19.56 15.60
N GLY A 261 -12.65 19.91 16.81
CA GLY A 261 -13.53 20.42 17.88
C GLY A 261 -14.21 19.32 18.68
N THR A 262 -15.55 19.36 18.80
CA THR A 262 -16.35 18.37 19.52
C THR A 262 -17.26 17.58 18.56
N VAL A 263 -17.54 16.34 18.90
CA VAL A 263 -18.44 15.46 18.12
C VAL A 263 -19.40 14.72 19.05
N SER A 264 -20.53 14.28 18.50
CA SER A 264 -21.54 13.57 19.26
C SER A 264 -21.05 12.20 19.76
N ASN A 265 -21.72 11.65 20.76
CA ASN A 265 -21.47 10.29 21.26
C ASN A 265 -21.62 9.24 20.16
N PHE A 266 -22.50 9.45 19.18
CA PHE A 266 -22.64 8.55 18.04
C PHE A 266 -21.35 8.48 17.21
N HIS A 267 -20.71 9.62 16.89
CA HIS A 267 -19.43 9.64 16.19
C HIS A 267 -18.33 8.93 17.01
N LYS A 268 -18.25 9.21 18.31
CA LYS A 268 -17.27 8.57 19.21
C LYS A 268 -17.48 7.05 19.30
N ASN A 269 -18.73 6.60 19.39
CA ASN A 269 -19.03 5.18 19.43
C ASN A 269 -18.59 4.48 18.14
N ILE A 270 -18.91 5.07 16.97
CA ILE A 270 -18.50 4.53 15.67
C ILE A 270 -16.97 4.50 15.55
N TYR A 271 -16.29 5.60 15.87
CA TYR A 271 -14.84 5.66 15.86
C TYR A 271 -14.23 4.55 16.73
N THR A 272 -14.79 4.37 17.94
CA THR A 272 -14.32 3.35 18.87
C THR A 272 -14.57 1.94 18.35
N TYR A 273 -15.72 1.65 17.73
CA TYR A 273 -15.98 0.32 17.13
C TYR A 273 -15.02 0.01 15.97
N VAL A 274 -14.73 0.99 15.13
CA VAL A 274 -13.74 0.85 14.05
C VAL A 274 -12.35 0.55 14.65
N LEU A 275 -11.93 1.30 15.68
CA LEU A 275 -10.65 1.07 16.35
C LEU A 275 -10.58 -0.31 17.04
N LYS A 276 -11.67 -0.76 17.68
CA LYS A 276 -11.74 -2.12 18.26
C LYS A 276 -11.56 -3.19 17.18
N GLY A 277 -12.15 -3.01 16.00
CA GLY A 277 -11.94 -3.89 14.85
C GLY A 277 -10.48 -3.88 14.40
N HIS A 278 -9.87 -2.71 14.31
CA HIS A 278 -8.44 -2.55 14.00
C HIS A 278 -7.53 -3.26 15.00
N ILE A 279 -7.78 -3.09 16.30
CA ILE A 279 -7.04 -3.76 17.39
C ILE A 279 -7.22 -5.27 17.31
N ALA A 280 -8.43 -5.74 17.06
CA ALA A 280 -8.73 -7.18 16.99
C ALA A 280 -7.99 -7.86 15.83
N VAL A 281 -7.82 -7.18 14.68
CA VAL A 281 -6.96 -7.65 13.58
C VAL A 281 -5.49 -7.69 14.02
N ASN A 282 -4.99 -6.60 14.60
CA ASN A 282 -3.59 -6.53 14.99
C ASN A 282 -3.21 -7.60 16.03
N ASN A 283 -4.13 -7.91 16.94
CA ASN A 283 -3.96 -8.92 17.99
C ASN A 283 -4.40 -10.33 17.57
N PHE A 284 -4.71 -10.55 16.29
CA PHE A 284 -5.16 -11.86 15.81
C PHE A 284 -4.05 -12.90 15.95
N ASN A 285 -4.34 -14.03 16.59
CA ASN A 285 -3.41 -15.13 16.71
C ASN A 285 -3.32 -15.93 15.39
N LEU A 286 -2.28 -15.71 14.62
CA LEU A 286 -2.09 -16.35 13.33
C LEU A 286 -1.58 -17.79 13.47
N THR A 287 -2.21 -18.70 12.76
CA THR A 287 -1.77 -20.08 12.56
C THR A 287 -1.40 -20.32 11.09
N ASN A 288 -0.86 -21.50 10.77
CA ASN A 288 -0.62 -21.89 9.37
C ASN A 288 -1.91 -22.18 8.59
N LYS A 289 -3.06 -22.29 9.30
CA LYS A 289 -4.38 -22.53 8.70
C LYS A 289 -5.17 -21.22 8.55
N THR A 290 -4.82 -20.16 9.27
CA THR A 290 -5.54 -18.86 9.24
C THR A 290 -5.64 -18.31 7.83
N ARG A 291 -6.85 -17.88 7.45
CA ARG A 291 -7.18 -17.28 6.16
C ARG A 291 -7.65 -15.83 6.33
N GLY A 292 -7.58 -15.04 5.26
CA GLY A 292 -7.98 -13.64 5.27
C GLY A 292 -9.42 -13.40 5.74
N GLN A 293 -10.35 -14.28 5.36
CA GLN A 293 -11.75 -14.18 5.79
C GLN A 293 -11.96 -14.30 7.31
N GLU A 294 -11.11 -15.05 8.02
CA GLU A 294 -11.22 -15.19 9.47
C GLU A 294 -10.77 -13.91 10.18
N VAL A 295 -9.73 -13.28 9.66
CA VAL A 295 -9.23 -11.99 10.14
C VAL A 295 -10.24 -10.88 9.86
N ASP A 296 -10.82 -10.84 8.64
CA ASP A 296 -11.88 -9.90 8.24
C ASP A 296 -13.11 -10.01 9.14
N LYS A 297 -13.53 -11.23 9.48
CA LYS A 297 -14.64 -11.45 10.42
C LYS A 297 -14.39 -10.80 11.79
N LYS A 298 -13.15 -10.82 12.28
CA LYS A 298 -12.77 -10.17 13.55
C LYS A 298 -12.80 -8.65 13.45
N ALA A 299 -12.35 -8.07 12.34
CA ALA A 299 -12.41 -6.64 12.10
C ALA A 299 -13.86 -6.12 12.14
N ARG A 300 -14.78 -6.84 11.51
CA ARG A 300 -16.19 -6.44 11.39
C ARG A 300 -17.03 -6.71 12.64
N PHE A 301 -16.55 -7.53 13.55
CA PHE A 301 -17.33 -8.02 14.70
C PHE A 301 -17.99 -6.91 15.51
N PHE A 302 -17.25 -5.86 15.86
CA PHE A 302 -17.75 -4.78 16.70
C PHE A 302 -18.78 -3.90 15.99
N LEU A 303 -18.65 -3.67 14.70
CA LEU A 303 -19.64 -2.94 13.91
C LEU A 303 -20.89 -3.79 13.68
N LYS A 304 -20.73 -5.07 13.32
CA LYS A 304 -21.86 -5.98 13.06
C LYS A 304 -22.74 -6.19 14.27
N LYS A 305 -22.17 -6.19 15.49
CA LYS A 305 -22.94 -6.28 16.75
C LYS A 305 -24.00 -5.17 16.87
N TYR A 306 -23.81 -4.03 16.18
CA TYR A 306 -24.73 -2.90 16.17
C TYR A 306 -25.38 -2.68 14.80
N GLY A 307 -25.53 -3.74 14.00
CA GLY A 307 -26.18 -3.68 12.70
C GLY A 307 -25.43 -2.84 11.65
N LYS A 308 -24.11 -2.63 11.84
CA LYS A 308 -23.27 -1.78 10.97
C LYS A 308 -22.21 -2.60 10.26
N ASN A 309 -21.77 -2.12 9.09
CA ASN A 309 -20.73 -2.78 8.29
C ASN A 309 -20.06 -1.76 7.34
N TYR A 310 -19.08 -2.22 6.57
CA TYR A 310 -18.44 -1.48 5.46
C TYR A 310 -18.27 -2.39 4.24
N ASN A 311 -18.19 -1.78 3.03
CA ASN A 311 -18.29 -2.49 1.75
C ASN A 311 -16.94 -2.71 1.04
N HIS A 312 -15.82 -2.50 1.72
CA HIS A 312 -14.50 -2.78 1.17
C HIS A 312 -13.77 -3.89 1.95
N GLY A 313 -12.64 -4.35 1.45
CA GLY A 313 -11.78 -5.30 2.18
C GLY A 313 -11.22 -4.67 3.44
N THR A 314 -10.94 -5.48 4.45
CA THR A 314 -10.28 -5.00 5.69
C THR A 314 -8.79 -4.74 5.49
N GLY A 315 -8.20 -5.27 4.41
CA GLY A 315 -6.80 -5.03 4.10
C GLY A 315 -6.34 -5.74 2.84
N HIS A 316 -5.29 -5.20 2.26
CA HIS A 316 -4.62 -5.69 1.05
C HIS A 316 -3.10 -5.73 1.26
N GLY A 317 -2.40 -6.51 0.46
CA GLY A 317 -0.94 -6.47 0.43
C GLY A 317 -0.43 -5.12 -0.09
N ILE A 318 0.80 -4.78 0.29
CA ILE A 318 1.44 -3.52 -0.13
C ILE A 318 2.76 -3.84 -0.83
N GLY A 319 2.94 -3.26 -2.01
CA GLY A 319 4.14 -3.40 -2.81
C GLY A 319 5.34 -2.70 -2.17
N TYR A 320 6.55 -3.02 -2.66
CA TYR A 320 7.76 -2.33 -2.24
C TYR A 320 8.25 -1.40 -3.37
N PHE A 321 8.00 -0.11 -3.22
CA PHE A 321 8.20 0.89 -4.27
C PHE A 321 7.58 0.41 -5.60
N LEU A 322 6.31 -0.02 -5.47
CA LEU A 322 5.43 -0.55 -6.51
C LEU A 322 3.99 -0.15 -6.19
N ASN A 323 2.99 -0.87 -6.72
CA ASN A 323 1.59 -0.60 -6.44
C ASN A 323 1.30 -0.68 -4.93
N VAL A 324 0.53 0.25 -4.41
CA VAL A 324 0.03 0.23 -3.04
C VAL A 324 -0.85 -1.01 -2.81
N HIS A 325 -1.69 -1.37 -3.79
CA HIS A 325 -2.47 -2.60 -3.76
C HIS A 325 -1.69 -3.76 -4.37
N GLU A 326 -1.15 -4.64 -3.55
CA GLU A 326 -0.46 -5.86 -3.94
C GLU A 326 -1.26 -7.10 -3.51
N ASN A 327 -1.39 -8.09 -4.39
CA ASN A 327 -2.06 -9.34 -4.06
C ASN A 327 -1.17 -10.54 -4.42
N PRO A 328 -1.01 -11.56 -3.55
CA PRO A 328 -1.42 -11.64 -2.16
C PRO A 328 -0.55 -10.79 -1.23
N PRO A 329 -0.88 -10.59 0.07
CA PRO A 329 -2.03 -11.13 0.79
C PRO A 329 -3.31 -10.29 0.65
N ASN A 330 -4.43 -10.78 1.21
CA ASN A 330 -5.71 -10.08 1.21
C ASN A 330 -6.52 -10.44 2.48
N ILE A 331 -7.15 -9.43 3.08
CA ILE A 331 -8.06 -9.59 4.23
C ILE A 331 -9.44 -9.09 3.79
N SER A 332 -10.33 -10.01 3.44
CA SER A 332 -11.69 -9.70 3.01
C SER A 332 -12.63 -10.89 3.30
N SER A 333 -13.93 -10.67 3.22
CA SER A 333 -14.96 -11.65 3.59
C SER A 333 -14.89 -12.98 2.83
N ASN A 334 -14.32 -12.98 1.64
CA ASN A 334 -14.17 -14.18 0.78
C ASN A 334 -12.71 -14.59 0.57
N SER A 335 -11.75 -13.96 1.25
CA SER A 335 -10.33 -14.24 1.06
C SER A 335 -9.92 -15.58 1.67
N LYS A 336 -9.48 -16.49 0.82
CA LYS A 336 -8.88 -17.80 1.21
C LYS A 336 -7.36 -17.71 1.36
N THR A 337 -6.76 -16.54 1.21
CA THR A 337 -5.31 -16.32 1.26
C THR A 337 -4.77 -16.62 2.66
N LYS A 338 -3.67 -17.37 2.71
CA LYS A 338 -2.90 -17.63 3.94
C LYS A 338 -1.86 -16.56 4.14
N PHE A 339 -1.39 -16.42 5.39
CA PHE A 339 -0.39 -15.43 5.76
C PHE A 339 0.99 -16.08 5.91
N PHE A 340 2.00 -15.44 5.33
CA PHE A 340 3.39 -15.88 5.39
C PHE A 340 4.27 -14.81 6.05
N GLU A 341 5.29 -15.25 6.76
CA GLU A 341 6.23 -14.34 7.41
C GLU A 341 6.81 -13.31 6.41
N ARG A 342 6.91 -12.06 6.85
CA ARG A 342 7.39 -10.90 6.07
C ARG A 342 6.47 -10.44 4.94
N GLN A 343 5.24 -10.92 4.88
CA GLN A 343 4.21 -10.23 4.10
C GLN A 343 3.81 -8.93 4.78
N ILE A 344 3.58 -7.90 3.99
CA ILE A 344 3.15 -6.57 4.45
C ILE A 344 1.79 -6.26 3.83
N MET A 345 0.89 -5.72 4.65
CA MET A 345 -0.48 -5.45 4.28
C MET A 345 -1.08 -4.30 5.08
N SER A 346 -2.18 -3.74 4.59
CA SER A 346 -3.00 -2.80 5.34
C SER A 346 -3.90 -3.52 6.36
N ASN A 347 -4.35 -2.75 7.36
CA ASN A 347 -5.41 -3.08 8.31
C ASN A 347 -6.27 -1.82 8.45
N GLU A 348 -7.36 -1.74 7.71
CA GLU A 348 -8.10 -0.52 7.41
C GLU A 348 -9.63 -0.64 7.59
N PRO A 349 -10.14 -1.17 8.71
CA PRO A 349 -11.58 -1.17 8.94
C PRO A 349 -12.16 0.25 8.92
N GLY A 350 -13.40 0.38 8.49
CA GLY A 350 -14.07 1.67 8.39
C GLY A 350 -15.57 1.58 8.64
N TYR A 351 -16.23 2.74 8.65
CA TYR A 351 -17.67 2.89 8.63
C TYR A 351 -18.03 4.18 7.88
N TYR A 352 -19.03 4.11 7.03
CA TYR A 352 -19.44 5.21 6.17
C TYR A 352 -20.95 5.40 6.25
N LYS A 353 -21.36 6.57 6.75
CA LYS A 353 -22.76 6.96 6.77
C LYS A 353 -22.99 7.98 5.67
N GLU A 354 -23.60 7.54 4.59
CA GLU A 354 -23.87 8.38 3.42
C GLU A 354 -24.46 9.73 3.82
N LYS A 355 -24.00 10.81 3.16
CA LYS A 355 -24.35 12.22 3.41
C LYS A 355 -24.07 12.74 4.83
N HIS A 356 -23.40 11.96 5.68
CA HIS A 356 -23.10 12.37 7.06
C HIS A 356 -21.58 12.39 7.35
N PHE A 357 -20.92 11.22 7.42
CA PHE A 357 -19.51 11.13 7.75
C PHE A 357 -18.92 9.75 7.44
N GLY A 358 -17.60 9.67 7.39
CA GLY A 358 -16.87 8.41 7.35
C GLY A 358 -15.81 8.33 8.44
N VAL A 359 -15.51 7.11 8.86
CA VAL A 359 -14.37 6.76 9.72
C VAL A 359 -13.60 5.64 9.06
N ARG A 360 -12.29 5.82 8.84
CA ARG A 360 -11.34 4.75 8.51
C ARG A 360 -10.10 4.93 9.38
N LEU A 361 -9.63 3.83 9.94
CA LEU A 361 -8.44 3.81 10.79
C LEU A 361 -7.52 2.72 10.27
N GLU A 362 -6.39 3.13 9.71
CA GLU A 362 -5.51 2.25 8.99
C GLU A 362 -4.07 2.30 9.47
N ASN A 363 -3.47 1.13 9.57
CA ASN A 363 -2.03 0.94 9.66
C ASN A 363 -1.55 -0.08 8.63
N MET A 364 -0.35 0.10 8.14
CA MET A 364 0.43 -1.01 7.59
C MET A 364 0.88 -1.94 8.69
N MET A 365 0.81 -3.23 8.43
CA MET A 365 1.30 -4.26 9.34
C MET A 365 2.10 -5.33 8.60
N MET A 366 2.96 -6.04 9.31
CA MET A 366 3.78 -7.12 8.80
C MET A 366 3.50 -8.42 9.54
N VAL A 367 3.44 -9.52 8.82
CA VAL A 367 3.43 -10.86 9.44
C VAL A 367 4.80 -11.16 9.99
N LYS A 368 4.89 -11.31 11.31
CA LYS A 368 6.12 -11.66 12.04
C LYS A 368 6.00 -13.05 12.63
N LYS A 369 7.11 -13.78 12.66
CA LYS A 369 7.21 -15.08 13.33
C LYS A 369 8.34 -15.03 14.35
N GLU A 370 8.03 -15.34 15.60
CA GLU A 370 8.99 -15.48 16.70
C GLU A 370 8.74 -16.82 17.41
N LYS A 371 9.74 -17.68 17.44
CA LYS A 371 9.60 -19.04 17.93
C LYS A 371 8.41 -19.74 17.25
N ASN A 372 7.41 -20.17 18.01
CA ASN A 372 6.20 -20.83 17.53
C ASN A 372 4.99 -19.89 17.33
N LYS A 373 5.15 -18.57 17.61
CA LYS A 373 4.08 -17.59 17.47
C LYS A 373 4.20 -16.85 16.14
N LYS A 374 3.07 -16.69 15.44
CA LYS A 374 2.92 -15.86 14.26
C LYS A 374 1.89 -14.78 14.57
N TYR A 375 2.22 -13.53 14.29
CA TYR A 375 1.38 -12.38 14.66
C TYR A 375 1.58 -11.22 13.69
N PHE A 376 0.71 -10.22 13.77
CA PHE A 376 0.85 -8.97 13.04
C PHE A 376 1.60 -7.92 13.85
N GLU A 377 2.68 -7.39 13.29
CA GLU A 377 3.38 -6.25 13.84
C GLU A 377 2.96 -4.97 13.11
N SER A 378 2.38 -3.99 13.82
CA SER A 378 2.06 -2.69 13.25
C SER A 378 3.34 -1.92 12.87
N LEU A 379 3.42 -1.43 11.62
CA LEU A 379 4.55 -0.67 11.10
C LEU A 379 4.31 0.84 11.14
N THR A 380 3.08 1.27 10.88
CA THR A 380 2.71 2.71 10.84
C THR A 380 2.97 3.39 12.18
N LEU A 381 3.46 4.62 12.11
CA LEU A 381 3.84 5.44 13.26
C LEU A 381 3.06 6.77 13.26
N VAL A 382 1.74 6.70 13.39
CA VAL A 382 0.84 7.86 13.50
C VAL A 382 -0.14 7.60 14.64
N PRO A 383 -0.33 8.50 15.62
CA PRO A 383 -1.25 8.26 16.72
C PRO A 383 -2.71 8.22 16.24
N PHE A 384 -3.55 7.49 16.96
CA PHE A 384 -5.00 7.60 16.83
C PHE A 384 -5.50 8.82 17.60
N ASP A 385 -6.53 9.50 17.08
CA ASP A 385 -7.09 10.67 17.76
C ASP A 385 -7.93 10.25 18.98
N LYS A 386 -7.44 10.59 20.16
CA LYS A 386 -8.12 10.27 21.44
C LYS A 386 -9.47 10.97 21.58
N ASN A 387 -9.66 12.13 20.94
CA ASN A 387 -10.93 12.87 21.00
C ASN A 387 -12.08 12.12 20.32
N GLY A 388 -11.74 11.19 19.41
CA GLY A 388 -12.71 10.29 18.78
C GLY A 388 -13.14 9.11 19.64
N LEU A 389 -12.52 8.88 20.80
CA LEU A 389 -12.79 7.72 21.63
C LEU A 389 -13.96 7.92 22.60
N ASN A 390 -14.79 6.90 22.71
CA ASN A 390 -15.61 6.65 23.88
C ASN A 390 -14.91 5.57 24.74
N THR A 391 -14.15 6.01 25.74
CA THR A 391 -13.31 5.14 26.58
C THR A 391 -14.13 4.13 27.38
N LYS A 392 -15.40 4.41 27.67
CA LYS A 392 -16.34 3.46 28.36
C LYS A 392 -16.58 2.19 27.53
N LEU A 393 -16.35 2.22 26.23
CA LEU A 393 -16.50 1.07 25.31
C LEU A 393 -15.22 0.23 25.16
N LEU A 394 -14.10 0.70 25.70
CA LEU A 394 -12.81 0.02 25.61
C LEU A 394 -12.59 -0.91 26.82
N SER A 395 -12.10 -2.10 26.55
CA SER A 395 -11.58 -2.98 27.59
C SER A 395 -10.20 -2.54 28.08
N LYS A 396 -9.80 -2.99 29.27
CA LYS A 396 -8.44 -2.74 29.82
C LYS A 396 -7.33 -3.15 28.84
N ASN A 397 -7.50 -4.26 28.13
CA ASN A 397 -6.52 -4.74 27.14
C ASN A 397 -6.43 -3.83 25.92
N GLU A 398 -7.56 -3.28 25.43
CA GLU A 398 -7.60 -2.34 24.33
C GLU A 398 -6.97 -1.00 24.69
N ILE A 399 -7.23 -0.49 25.89
CA ILE A 399 -6.57 0.71 26.44
C ILE A 399 -5.05 0.47 26.52
N LYS A 400 -4.62 -0.66 27.08
CA LYS A 400 -3.19 -1.03 27.17
C LYS A 400 -2.56 -1.08 25.77
N TRP A 401 -3.27 -1.64 24.77
CA TRP A 401 -2.78 -1.69 23.39
C TRP A 401 -2.59 -0.29 22.80
N ILE A 402 -3.58 0.60 22.93
CA ILE A 402 -3.52 1.98 22.43
C ILE A 402 -2.36 2.74 23.10
N ASN A 403 -2.23 2.66 24.42
CA ASN A 403 -1.16 3.32 25.16
C ASN A 403 0.23 2.81 24.74
N ASN A 404 0.41 1.51 24.54
CA ASN A 404 1.66 0.93 24.05
C ASN A 404 1.97 1.36 22.61
N TYR A 405 0.95 1.41 21.74
CA TYR A 405 1.11 1.91 20.38
C TYR A 405 1.52 3.38 20.38
N HIS A 406 0.88 4.24 21.17
CA HIS A 406 1.22 5.65 21.30
C HIS A 406 2.64 5.85 21.85
N LYS A 407 3.05 5.08 22.87
CA LYS A 407 4.44 5.07 23.37
C LYS A 407 5.44 4.71 22.26
N LYS A 408 5.13 3.69 21.44
CA LYS A 408 5.95 3.32 20.27
C LYS A 408 6.05 4.48 19.27
N VAL A 409 4.95 5.13 18.94
CA VAL A 409 4.93 6.28 18.03
C VAL A 409 5.82 7.39 18.57
N PHE A 410 5.62 7.82 19.83
CA PHE A 410 6.41 8.89 20.45
C PHE A 410 7.90 8.56 20.45
N LYS A 411 8.28 7.35 20.89
CA LYS A 411 9.68 6.91 20.95
C LYS A 411 10.38 7.01 19.59
N ASN A 412 9.70 6.67 18.50
CA ASN A 412 10.31 6.61 17.18
C ASN A 412 10.33 7.95 16.43
N LEU A 413 9.49 8.92 16.81
CA LEU A 413 9.34 10.17 16.05
C LEU A 413 9.87 11.40 16.76
N ASN A 414 9.92 11.39 18.10
CA ASN A 414 10.17 12.60 18.88
C ASN A 414 11.50 13.32 18.56
N GLU A 415 12.54 12.58 18.18
CA GLU A 415 13.88 13.14 17.90
C GLU A 415 13.93 13.95 16.58
N PHE A 416 12.96 13.72 15.67
CA PHE A 416 12.90 14.35 14.35
C PHE A 416 12.01 15.59 14.31
N LEU A 417 11.45 15.99 15.43
CA LEU A 417 10.45 17.06 15.53
C LEU A 417 11.01 18.28 16.29
N SER A 418 10.54 19.48 15.93
CA SER A 418 10.82 20.70 16.69
C SER A 418 10.25 20.62 18.11
N LEU A 419 10.72 21.45 19.04
CA LEU A 419 10.24 21.45 20.43
C LEU A 419 8.71 21.59 20.53
N LYS A 420 8.10 22.48 19.71
CA LYS A 420 6.64 22.67 19.69
C LYS A 420 5.90 21.44 19.16
N GLU A 421 6.39 20.83 18.08
CA GLU A 421 5.81 19.60 17.50
C GLU A 421 6.01 18.41 18.43
N LYS A 422 7.16 18.32 19.12
CA LYS A 422 7.44 17.27 20.11
C LYS A 422 6.49 17.35 21.32
N LYS A 423 6.23 18.55 21.82
CA LYS A 423 5.24 18.77 22.89
C LYS A 423 3.86 18.33 22.41
N TYR A 424 3.47 18.73 21.22
CA TYR A 424 2.20 18.32 20.60
C TYR A 424 2.09 16.78 20.46
N LEU A 425 3.14 16.12 19.94
CA LEU A 425 3.16 14.67 19.83
C LEU A 425 3.07 13.98 21.23
N LYS A 426 3.72 14.56 22.25
CA LYS A 426 3.62 14.06 23.63
C LYS A 426 2.19 14.08 24.14
N ASP A 427 1.46 15.19 23.88
CA ASP A 427 0.05 15.31 24.25
C ASP A 427 -0.83 14.31 23.51
N LEU A 428 -0.63 14.14 22.20
CA LEU A 428 -1.37 13.13 21.40
C LEU A 428 -1.13 11.70 21.90
N CYS A 429 0.09 11.39 22.33
CA CYS A 429 0.51 10.06 22.77
C CYS A 429 0.39 9.83 24.28
N SER A 430 -0.14 10.79 25.06
CA SER A 430 -0.40 10.60 26.48
C SER A 430 -1.42 9.48 26.72
N ALA A 431 -1.33 8.80 27.86
CA ALA A 431 -2.22 7.70 28.21
C ALA A 431 -3.71 8.13 28.23
N ILE A 432 -4.59 7.19 27.95
CA ILE A 432 -6.04 7.29 28.07
C ILE A 432 -6.53 6.51 29.27
#